data_3a66b175856bb25ede01f0c62fca6b17
#
_entry.id   3a66b175856bb25ede01f0c62fca6b17
#
_cell.length_a   1.000
_cell.length_b   1.000
_cell.length_c   1.000
_cell.angle_alpha   90.00
_cell.angle_beta   90.00
_cell.angle_gamma   90.00
#
_symmetry.space_group_name_H-M   'P 1'
#
loop_
_entity.id
_entity.type
_entity.pdbx_description
1 polymer ?
#
loop_
_entity_poly.entity_id
_entity_poly.type
_entity_poly.pdbx_seq_one_letter_code
_entity_poly.pdbx_strand_id
1 'polypeptide(L)'
;MTPRTTTSDSAPDRPPDRVAGPDVPGLDVARIEVVSFDLDGTLLDSRTAWRDGFGAPFLRLAERYPALRALGEPGHVHDHVFQPFLLATWERVRGEWSPDYVREGWRLLLERHAAPDDPMASNAAASDAAADAAYEEYEATWPALMRLFDESLAVLAAVRARYPLVLLTNGNTAHQRMKIEAHDLERWFRHVVVSEEAGLVKPDPAIFAHAIAPLGARPEAALHVGDMRSQDIAGARAAGWQSAWVNRAGAPAADAHHPDVEIASLDELLDLLGLR
;
A
#
# COMPACT_ATOMS: atom_id res chain seq x y z
N MET A 1 -3.03 64.69 -20.57
CA MET A 1 -2.41 63.60 -21.32
C MET A 1 -1.95 62.54 -20.31
N THR A 2 -2.79 61.55 -20.07
CA THR A 2 -2.51 60.43 -19.19
C THR A 2 -2.19 59.18 -20.04
N PRO A 3 -1.13 58.40 -19.82
CA PRO A 3 -0.82 57.20 -20.59
C PRO A 3 -1.74 56.04 -20.17
N ARG A 4 -2.30 55.36 -21.17
CA ARG A 4 -3.03 54.12 -21.00
C ARG A 4 -2.03 53.00 -20.72
N THR A 5 -2.20 52.29 -19.62
CA THR A 5 -1.58 51.01 -19.32
C THR A 5 -2.34 49.90 -20.07
N THR A 6 -1.67 49.25 -21.00
CA THR A 6 -2.15 48.03 -21.65
C THR A 6 -1.85 46.85 -20.73
N THR A 7 -2.89 46.27 -20.15
CA THR A 7 -2.83 44.98 -19.50
C THR A 7 -2.75 43.89 -20.58
N SER A 8 -1.62 43.17 -20.58
CA SER A 8 -1.42 41.94 -21.38
C SER A 8 -2.28 40.82 -20.75
N ASP A 9 -3.34 40.48 -21.44
CA ASP A 9 -4.20 39.34 -21.13
C ASP A 9 -3.47 38.07 -21.59
N SER A 10 -2.80 37.39 -20.66
CA SER A 10 -2.18 36.09 -20.94
C SER A 10 -3.31 35.05 -20.91
N ALA A 11 -3.65 34.52 -22.09
CA ALA A 11 -4.56 33.38 -22.21
C ALA A 11 -4.03 32.20 -21.38
N PRO A 12 -4.92 31.39 -20.74
CA PRO A 12 -4.49 30.23 -20.01
C PRO A 12 -3.84 29.23 -20.96
N ASP A 13 -2.69 28.75 -20.53
CA ASP A 13 -1.85 27.76 -21.23
C ASP A 13 -2.71 26.52 -21.59
N ARG A 14 -2.94 26.34 -22.88
CA ARG A 14 -3.72 25.23 -23.42
C ARG A 14 -2.86 23.97 -23.22
N PRO A 15 -3.38 22.91 -22.57
CA PRO A 15 -2.62 21.69 -22.42
C PRO A 15 -2.23 21.15 -23.80
N PRO A 16 -1.02 20.55 -23.94
CA PRO A 16 -0.54 20.04 -25.22
C PRO A 16 -1.52 19.03 -25.80
N ASP A 17 -1.65 19.04 -27.13
CA ASP A 17 -2.52 18.14 -27.89
C ASP A 17 -2.30 16.69 -27.44
N ARG A 18 -3.38 16.04 -27.01
CA ARG A 18 -3.36 14.65 -26.53
C ARG A 18 -2.92 13.74 -27.68
N VAL A 19 -1.74 13.16 -27.55
CA VAL A 19 -1.32 12.05 -28.41
C VAL A 19 -2.21 10.85 -28.03
N ALA A 20 -2.82 10.21 -29.04
CA ALA A 20 -3.57 8.98 -28.82
C ALA A 20 -2.64 7.95 -28.15
N GLY A 21 -3.04 7.48 -26.97
CA GLY A 21 -2.31 6.42 -26.25
C GLY A 21 -2.51 5.07 -26.95
N PRO A 22 -1.74 4.05 -26.53
CA PRO A 22 -1.92 2.69 -27.02
C PRO A 22 -3.34 2.18 -26.71
N ASP A 23 -3.90 1.38 -27.63
CA ASP A 23 -5.18 0.70 -27.41
C ASP A 23 -4.93 -0.53 -26.52
N VAL A 24 -5.26 -0.40 -25.23
CA VAL A 24 -5.10 -1.46 -24.23
C VAL A 24 -6.47 -1.98 -23.85
N PRO A 25 -6.80 -3.26 -24.11
CA PRO A 25 -8.09 -3.81 -23.73
C PRO A 25 -8.36 -3.58 -22.22
N GLY A 26 -9.48 -2.95 -21.91
CA GLY A 26 -9.89 -2.65 -20.53
C GLY A 26 -9.42 -1.29 -19.99
N LEU A 27 -8.39 -0.66 -20.55
CA LEU A 27 -7.85 0.63 -20.10
C LEU A 27 -8.00 1.71 -21.17
N ASP A 28 -8.70 2.80 -20.87
CA ASP A 28 -8.81 3.97 -21.77
C ASP A 28 -7.69 4.98 -21.46
N VAL A 29 -6.51 4.71 -22.01
CA VAL A 29 -5.31 5.54 -21.80
C VAL A 29 -5.51 6.99 -22.24
N ALA A 30 -6.33 7.21 -23.27
CA ALA A 30 -6.59 8.56 -23.81
C ALA A 30 -7.36 9.46 -22.81
N ARG A 31 -8.08 8.86 -21.87
CA ARG A 31 -8.79 9.60 -20.82
C ARG A 31 -7.95 9.90 -19.59
N ILE A 32 -6.84 9.20 -19.37
CA ILE A 32 -6.06 9.35 -18.14
C ILE A 32 -5.47 10.77 -18.06
N GLU A 33 -5.76 11.44 -16.95
CA GLU A 33 -5.25 12.78 -16.61
C GLU A 33 -4.43 12.78 -15.32
N VAL A 34 -4.63 11.76 -14.45
CA VAL A 34 -3.93 11.58 -13.19
C VAL A 34 -3.67 10.10 -12.93
N VAL A 35 -2.50 9.77 -12.38
CA VAL A 35 -2.14 8.42 -11.96
C VAL A 35 -1.90 8.40 -10.46
N SER A 36 -2.57 7.49 -9.77
CA SER A 36 -2.40 7.26 -8.35
C SER A 36 -1.72 5.92 -8.11
N PHE A 37 -0.81 5.90 -7.15
CA PHE A 37 -0.14 4.69 -6.70
C PHE A 37 -0.48 4.40 -5.24
N ASP A 38 -0.67 3.13 -4.93
CA ASP A 38 -0.53 2.64 -3.57
C ASP A 38 0.96 2.56 -3.19
N LEU A 39 1.27 2.38 -1.90
CA LEU A 39 2.63 2.34 -1.36
C LEU A 39 3.11 0.92 -1.10
N ASP A 40 2.47 0.22 -0.15
CA ASP A 40 2.91 -1.07 0.38
C ASP A 40 2.55 -2.22 -0.57
N GLY A 41 3.55 -2.99 -1.03
CA GLY A 41 3.33 -4.04 -2.04
C GLY A 41 3.29 -3.53 -3.48
N THR A 42 3.18 -2.22 -3.69
CA THR A 42 3.13 -1.55 -4.99
C THR A 42 4.45 -0.87 -5.33
N LEU A 43 4.85 0.16 -4.57
CA LEU A 43 6.12 0.87 -4.70
C LEU A 43 7.20 0.32 -3.76
N LEU A 44 6.80 -0.12 -2.57
CA LEU A 44 7.67 -0.69 -1.53
C LEU A 44 7.45 -2.21 -1.42
N ASP A 45 8.55 -2.97 -1.34
CA ASP A 45 8.53 -4.38 -0.96
C ASP A 45 8.38 -4.52 0.57
N SER A 46 7.24 -4.05 1.06
CA SER A 46 6.90 -4.11 2.47
C SER A 46 6.67 -5.54 2.95
N ARG A 47 6.18 -6.41 2.08
CA ARG A 47 5.90 -7.81 2.41
C ARG A 47 7.18 -8.56 2.81
N THR A 48 8.25 -8.42 2.03
CA THR A 48 9.56 -8.99 2.38
C THR A 48 10.10 -8.39 3.68
N ALA A 49 10.01 -7.07 3.87
CA ALA A 49 10.49 -6.41 5.08
C ALA A 49 9.72 -6.87 6.34
N TRP A 50 8.41 -7.01 6.26
CA TRP A 50 7.60 -7.52 7.38
C TRP A 50 7.90 -8.97 7.71
N ARG A 51 8.05 -9.82 6.69
CA ARG A 51 8.39 -11.23 6.84
C ARG A 51 9.78 -11.42 7.47
N ASP A 52 10.77 -10.68 6.98
CA ASP A 52 12.14 -10.76 7.50
C ASP A 52 12.24 -10.18 8.92
N GLY A 53 11.52 -9.07 9.19
CA GLY A 53 11.41 -8.49 10.52
C GLY A 53 10.75 -9.40 11.56
N PHE A 54 9.83 -10.26 11.12
CA PHE A 54 9.18 -11.27 11.97
C PHE A 54 10.15 -12.37 12.46
N GLY A 55 11.23 -12.64 11.69
CA GLY A 55 12.07 -13.81 11.90
C GLY A 55 12.71 -13.89 13.28
N ALA A 56 13.47 -12.88 13.70
CA ALA A 56 14.20 -12.88 14.97
C ALA A 56 13.30 -12.91 16.20
N PRO A 57 12.25 -12.04 16.30
CA PRO A 57 11.30 -12.12 17.42
C PRO A 57 10.60 -13.49 17.54
N PHE A 58 10.19 -14.08 16.41
CA PHE A 58 9.58 -15.41 16.42
C PHE A 58 10.53 -16.49 16.94
N LEU A 59 11.78 -16.49 16.50
CA LEU A 59 12.78 -17.47 16.98
C LEU A 59 13.01 -17.34 18.48
N ARG A 60 13.07 -16.14 19.05
CA ARG A 60 13.18 -15.93 20.51
C ARG A 60 11.94 -16.44 21.25
N LEU A 61 10.75 -16.21 20.69
CA LEU A 61 9.53 -16.81 21.26
C LEU A 61 9.58 -18.35 21.21
N ALA A 62 10.05 -18.92 20.09
CA ALA A 62 10.17 -20.38 19.91
C ALA A 62 11.25 -21.03 20.83
N GLU A 63 12.23 -20.26 21.29
CA GLU A 63 13.15 -20.70 22.35
C GLU A 63 12.43 -20.80 23.69
N ARG A 64 11.59 -19.83 24.02
CA ARG A 64 10.85 -19.74 25.28
C ARG A 64 9.60 -20.64 25.28
N TYR A 65 8.95 -20.79 24.13
CA TYR A 65 7.74 -21.60 23.92
C TYR A 65 8.02 -22.66 22.84
N PRO A 66 8.63 -23.80 23.18
CA PRO A 66 9.09 -24.79 22.20
C PRO A 66 8.04 -25.34 21.25
N ALA A 67 6.75 -25.31 21.65
CA ALA A 67 5.63 -25.73 20.78
C ALA A 67 5.52 -24.90 19.50
N LEU A 68 5.97 -23.63 19.50
CA LEU A 68 5.98 -22.79 18.31
C LEU A 68 6.89 -23.33 17.20
N ARG A 69 7.90 -24.11 17.53
CA ARG A 69 8.80 -24.72 16.54
C ARG A 69 8.08 -25.70 15.60
N ALA A 70 6.97 -26.28 16.08
CA ALA A 70 6.17 -27.19 15.25
C ALA A 70 5.42 -26.46 14.12
N LEU A 71 5.31 -25.13 14.17
CA LEU A 71 4.71 -24.33 13.10
C LEU A 71 5.61 -24.23 11.87
N GLY A 72 6.92 -24.44 12.01
CA GLY A 72 7.91 -24.41 10.93
C GLY A 72 8.83 -23.18 10.96
N GLU A 73 9.44 -22.91 9.82
CA GLU A 73 10.37 -21.80 9.66
C GLU A 73 9.66 -20.43 9.78
N PRO A 74 10.35 -19.40 10.27
CA PRO A 74 9.74 -18.09 10.53
C PRO A 74 8.97 -17.51 9.35
N GLY A 75 9.54 -17.57 8.14
CA GLY A 75 8.89 -17.05 6.95
C GLY A 75 7.59 -17.79 6.61
N HIS A 76 7.55 -19.10 6.80
CA HIS A 76 6.33 -19.89 6.64
C HIS A 76 5.27 -19.50 7.66
N VAL A 77 5.67 -19.35 8.92
CA VAL A 77 4.75 -18.94 10.01
C VAL A 77 4.21 -17.54 9.75
N HIS A 78 5.06 -16.60 9.32
CA HIS A 78 4.61 -15.26 8.93
C HIS A 78 3.54 -15.34 7.84
N ASP A 79 3.82 -16.02 6.72
CA ASP A 79 2.97 -15.97 5.53
C ASP A 79 1.66 -16.75 5.70
N HIS A 80 1.65 -17.83 6.51
CA HIS A 80 0.49 -18.75 6.61
C HIS A 80 -0.26 -18.71 7.93
N VAL A 81 0.33 -18.09 8.97
CA VAL A 81 -0.31 -17.99 10.29
C VAL A 81 -0.50 -16.54 10.71
N PHE A 82 0.58 -15.76 10.73
CA PHE A 82 0.58 -14.41 11.29
C PHE A 82 -0.09 -13.39 10.35
N GLN A 83 0.34 -13.32 9.09
CA GLN A 83 -0.19 -12.35 8.12
C GLN A 83 -1.70 -12.57 7.82
N PRO A 84 -2.20 -13.81 7.59
CA PRO A 84 -3.64 -14.03 7.40
C PRO A 84 -4.47 -13.55 8.59
N PHE A 85 -3.95 -13.71 9.82
CA PHE A 85 -4.61 -13.18 11.00
C PHE A 85 -4.65 -11.64 10.99
N LEU A 86 -3.53 -10.98 10.66
CA LEU A 86 -3.47 -9.53 10.58
C LEU A 86 -4.45 -9.00 9.52
N LEU A 87 -4.51 -9.63 8.34
CA LEU A 87 -5.44 -9.24 7.27
C LEU A 87 -6.90 -9.39 7.71
N ALA A 88 -7.27 -10.52 8.33
CA ALA A 88 -8.62 -10.73 8.83
C ALA A 88 -9.00 -9.73 9.94
N THR A 89 -8.04 -9.34 10.77
CA THR A 89 -8.25 -8.32 11.79
C THR A 89 -8.43 -6.95 11.18
N TRP A 90 -7.59 -6.59 10.20
CA TRP A 90 -7.70 -5.35 9.44
C TRP A 90 -9.08 -5.21 8.76
N GLU A 91 -9.54 -6.25 8.07
CA GLU A 91 -10.85 -6.27 7.43
C GLU A 91 -12.00 -6.08 8.42
N ARG A 92 -11.87 -6.67 9.61
CA ARG A 92 -12.87 -6.56 10.69
C ARG A 92 -12.97 -5.15 11.27
N VAL A 93 -11.82 -4.48 11.48
CA VAL A 93 -11.78 -3.13 12.07
C VAL A 93 -11.96 -2.01 11.03
N ARG A 94 -12.09 -2.37 9.74
CA ARG A 94 -12.38 -1.46 8.62
C ARG A 94 -11.55 -0.17 8.64
N GLY A 95 -10.26 -0.31 8.88
CA GLY A 95 -9.34 0.81 8.78
C GLY A 95 -9.23 1.67 10.03
N GLU A 96 -9.86 1.32 11.14
CA GLU A 96 -9.44 1.84 12.42
C GLU A 96 -8.06 1.27 12.71
N TRP A 97 -7.03 1.97 12.23
CA TRP A 97 -5.66 1.59 12.48
C TRP A 97 -5.36 1.76 13.98
N SER A 98 -5.08 0.62 14.62
CA SER A 98 -4.44 0.61 15.93
C SER A 98 -3.13 -0.18 15.82
N PRO A 99 -1.99 0.32 16.29
CA PRO A 99 -0.77 -0.50 16.41
C PRO A 99 -1.02 -1.76 17.23
N ASP A 100 -2.08 -1.78 18.00
CA ASP A 100 -2.47 -2.91 18.85
C ASP A 100 -2.84 -4.15 18.05
N TYR A 101 -3.26 -4.06 16.77
CA TYR A 101 -3.63 -5.27 16.02
C TYR A 101 -2.40 -6.14 15.68
N VAL A 102 -1.23 -5.55 15.44
CA VAL A 102 0.02 -6.31 15.23
C VAL A 102 0.48 -6.92 16.56
N ARG A 103 0.41 -6.15 17.62
CA ARG A 103 0.66 -6.64 18.99
C ARG A 103 -0.27 -7.78 19.35
N GLU A 104 -1.55 -7.64 19.04
CA GLU A 104 -2.55 -8.69 19.22
C GLU A 104 -2.22 -9.95 18.41
N GLY A 105 -1.65 -9.78 17.22
CA GLY A 105 -1.14 -10.90 16.41
C GLY A 105 -0.12 -11.75 17.17
N TRP A 106 0.83 -11.11 17.87
CA TRP A 106 1.82 -11.81 18.69
C TRP A 106 1.18 -12.51 19.89
N ARG A 107 0.17 -11.91 20.54
CA ARG A 107 -0.57 -12.52 21.64
C ARG A 107 -1.33 -13.76 21.18
N LEU A 108 -2.05 -13.66 20.08
CA LEU A 108 -2.82 -14.76 19.52
C LEU A 108 -1.93 -15.89 18.99
N LEU A 109 -0.74 -15.57 18.48
CA LEU A 109 0.24 -16.59 18.12
C LEU A 109 0.60 -17.45 19.34
N LEU A 110 0.86 -16.84 20.49
CA LEU A 110 1.14 -17.55 21.73
C LEU A 110 -0.10 -18.27 22.27
N GLU A 111 -1.24 -17.62 22.33
CA GLU A 111 -2.48 -18.19 22.87
C GLU A 111 -2.91 -19.46 22.11
N ARG A 112 -2.76 -19.45 20.79
CA ARG A 112 -3.22 -20.56 19.95
C ARG A 112 -2.23 -21.71 19.81
N HIS A 113 -0.94 -21.42 19.93
CA HIS A 113 0.12 -22.36 19.55
C HIS A 113 1.12 -22.68 20.65
N ALA A 114 1.14 -21.93 21.78
CA ALA A 114 1.87 -22.38 22.95
C ALA A 114 1.15 -23.57 23.59
N ALA A 115 1.92 -24.53 24.11
CA ALA A 115 1.31 -25.73 24.69
C ALA A 115 0.46 -25.39 25.94
N PRO A 116 -0.76 -25.91 26.07
CA PRO A 116 -1.64 -25.61 27.19
C PRO A 116 -1.03 -25.96 28.56
N ASP A 117 -0.17 -26.99 28.60
CA ASP A 117 0.52 -27.48 29.78
C ASP A 117 1.85 -26.76 30.06
N ASP A 118 2.25 -25.80 29.22
CA ASP A 118 3.44 -24.99 29.43
C ASP A 118 3.17 -24.00 30.59
N PRO A 119 3.92 -24.08 31.72
CA PRO A 119 3.74 -23.18 32.86
C PRO A 119 3.90 -21.69 32.46
N MET A 120 4.65 -21.39 31.40
CA MET A 120 4.82 -20.03 30.93
C MET A 120 3.63 -19.58 30.07
N ALA A 121 3.03 -20.49 29.29
CA ALA A 121 1.85 -20.20 28.48
C ALA A 121 0.57 -20.08 29.33
N SER A 122 0.49 -20.83 30.43
CA SER A 122 -0.61 -20.74 31.41
C SER A 122 -0.57 -19.48 32.28
N ASN A 123 0.54 -18.73 32.27
CA ASN A 123 0.66 -17.43 32.92
C ASN A 123 0.38 -16.30 31.92
N ALA A 124 -0.86 -15.82 31.87
CA ALA A 124 -1.28 -14.78 30.96
C ALA A 124 -0.37 -13.53 30.97
N ALA A 125 0.02 -13.06 32.18
CA ALA A 125 0.89 -11.89 32.27
C ALA A 125 2.30 -12.14 31.71
N ALA A 126 2.83 -13.37 31.79
CA ALA A 126 4.12 -13.72 31.19
C ALA A 126 4.04 -13.88 29.68
N SER A 127 2.91 -14.38 29.16
CA SER A 127 2.62 -14.48 27.75
C SER A 127 2.43 -13.10 27.14
N ASP A 128 1.68 -12.21 27.76
CA ASP A 128 1.50 -10.83 27.32
C ASP A 128 2.85 -10.08 27.25
N ALA A 129 3.67 -10.18 28.29
CA ALA A 129 4.99 -9.55 28.31
C ALA A 129 5.92 -10.11 27.23
N ALA A 130 5.81 -11.40 26.88
CA ALA A 130 6.59 -12.01 25.81
C ALA A 130 6.11 -11.55 24.42
N ALA A 131 4.80 -11.43 24.23
CA ALA A 131 4.19 -10.90 23.01
C ALA A 131 4.56 -9.42 22.80
N ASP A 132 4.50 -8.62 23.88
CA ASP A 132 4.89 -7.21 23.84
C ASP A 132 6.37 -7.04 23.47
N ALA A 133 7.27 -7.85 24.04
CA ALA A 133 8.69 -7.81 23.68
C ALA A 133 8.95 -8.21 22.22
N ALA A 134 8.22 -9.21 21.71
CA ALA A 134 8.32 -9.62 20.31
C ALA A 134 7.80 -8.52 19.36
N TYR A 135 6.70 -7.88 19.73
CA TYR A 135 6.17 -6.73 19.00
C TYR A 135 7.15 -5.56 18.95
N GLU A 136 7.72 -5.17 20.11
CA GLU A 136 8.69 -4.08 20.18
C GLU A 136 9.94 -4.34 19.33
N GLU A 137 10.45 -5.57 19.37
CA GLU A 137 11.56 -5.96 18.52
C GLU A 137 11.21 -5.95 17.03
N TYR A 138 10.03 -6.45 16.69
CA TYR A 138 9.51 -6.41 15.33
C TYR A 138 9.43 -4.97 14.81
N GLU A 139 8.81 -4.06 15.57
CA GLU A 139 8.68 -2.64 15.25
C GLU A 139 10.04 -1.93 15.11
N ALA A 140 11.03 -2.34 15.89
CA ALA A 140 12.39 -1.80 15.79
C ALA A 140 13.15 -2.32 14.57
N THR A 141 12.73 -3.42 13.97
CA THR A 141 13.51 -4.15 12.94
C THR A 141 13.00 -3.88 11.52
N TRP A 142 11.70 -4.07 11.28
CA TRP A 142 11.16 -4.04 9.91
C TRP A 142 11.36 -2.71 9.17
N PRO A 143 11.39 -1.51 9.81
CA PRO A 143 11.58 -0.26 9.09
C PRO A 143 12.92 -0.19 8.34
N ALA A 144 13.98 -0.73 8.95
CA ALA A 144 15.32 -0.76 8.33
C ALA A 144 15.44 -1.76 7.17
N LEU A 145 14.48 -2.67 7.04
CA LEU A 145 14.41 -3.68 5.98
C LEU A 145 13.61 -3.21 4.77
N MET A 146 12.84 -2.11 4.90
CA MET A 146 12.05 -1.57 3.80
C MET A 146 12.92 -1.21 2.60
N ARG A 147 12.49 -1.62 1.42
CA ARG A 147 13.12 -1.30 0.14
C ARG A 147 12.05 -0.97 -0.90
N LEU A 148 12.37 -0.03 -1.79
CA LEU A 148 11.61 0.13 -3.02
C LEU A 148 11.81 -1.10 -3.89
N PHE A 149 10.80 -1.46 -4.70
CA PHE A 149 11.05 -2.33 -5.85
C PHE A 149 12.01 -1.64 -6.81
N ASP A 150 12.86 -2.42 -7.47
CA ASP A 150 13.96 -1.90 -8.28
C ASP A 150 13.50 -0.93 -9.36
N GLU A 151 12.34 -1.17 -9.96
CA GLU A 151 11.75 -0.35 -11.01
C GLU A 151 11.00 0.91 -10.50
N SER A 152 10.66 1.00 -9.21
CA SER A 152 9.73 2.02 -8.69
C SER A 152 10.13 3.45 -9.04
N LEU A 153 11.39 3.84 -8.81
CA LEU A 153 11.82 5.22 -9.10
C LEU A 153 11.86 5.53 -10.59
N ALA A 154 12.26 4.58 -11.42
CA ALA A 154 12.28 4.75 -12.87
C ALA A 154 10.86 4.91 -13.43
N VAL A 155 9.92 4.11 -12.93
CA VAL A 155 8.50 4.19 -13.32
C VAL A 155 7.90 5.52 -12.84
N LEU A 156 8.12 5.92 -11.59
CA LEU A 156 7.63 7.22 -11.10
C LEU A 156 8.17 8.38 -11.94
N ALA A 157 9.44 8.35 -12.33
CA ALA A 157 10.04 9.39 -13.17
C ALA A 157 9.38 9.46 -14.56
N ALA A 158 9.18 8.31 -15.20
CA ALA A 158 8.58 8.24 -16.54
C ALA A 158 7.10 8.67 -16.51
N VAL A 159 6.31 8.16 -15.55
CA VAL A 159 4.88 8.49 -15.44
C VAL A 159 4.69 9.97 -15.09
N ARG A 160 5.49 10.51 -14.15
CA ARG A 160 5.43 11.93 -13.75
C ARG A 160 5.71 12.90 -14.88
N ALA A 161 6.51 12.50 -15.87
CA ALA A 161 6.80 13.34 -17.03
C ALA A 161 5.53 13.68 -17.85
N ARG A 162 4.49 12.85 -17.74
CA ARG A 162 3.24 13.01 -18.51
C ARG A 162 2.00 13.25 -17.62
N TYR A 163 1.96 12.72 -16.40
CA TYR A 163 0.80 12.76 -15.53
C TYR A 163 1.15 13.32 -14.16
N PRO A 164 0.30 14.14 -13.52
CA PRO A 164 0.40 14.39 -12.09
C PRO A 164 0.19 13.09 -11.33
N LEU A 165 1.03 12.86 -10.30
CA LEU A 165 0.97 11.66 -9.49
C LEU A 165 0.32 11.94 -8.13
N VAL A 166 -0.42 10.95 -7.63
CA VAL A 166 -0.99 10.90 -6.28
C VAL A 166 -0.48 9.65 -5.58
N LEU A 167 -0.07 9.77 -4.33
CA LEU A 167 0.14 8.63 -3.45
C LEU A 167 -1.11 8.45 -2.59
N LEU A 168 -1.68 7.24 -2.60
CA LEU A 168 -2.89 6.91 -1.85
C LEU A 168 -2.70 5.61 -1.08
N THR A 169 -2.41 5.71 0.21
CA THR A 169 -2.03 4.56 1.02
C THR A 169 -2.90 4.42 2.27
N ASN A 170 -3.28 3.18 2.58
CA ASN A 170 -3.89 2.84 3.86
C ASN A 170 -2.82 2.62 4.91
N GLY A 171 -3.04 3.12 6.12
CA GLY A 171 -2.18 2.84 7.25
C GLY A 171 -2.11 3.98 8.26
N ASN A 172 -1.33 3.70 9.32
CA ASN A 172 -1.03 4.64 10.39
C ASN A 172 -0.13 5.77 9.87
N THR A 173 -0.44 7.00 10.26
CA THR A 173 0.29 8.21 9.85
C THR A 173 1.78 8.11 10.11
N ALA A 174 2.17 7.70 11.31
CA ALA A 174 3.58 7.64 11.69
C ALA A 174 4.36 6.65 10.82
N HIS A 175 3.82 5.45 10.57
CA HIS A 175 4.45 4.43 9.74
C HIS A 175 4.50 4.84 8.27
N GLN A 176 3.40 5.34 7.71
CA GLN A 176 3.38 5.72 6.29
C GLN A 176 4.29 6.93 6.02
N ARG A 177 4.25 7.94 6.89
CA ARG A 177 5.14 9.11 6.76
C ARG A 177 6.62 8.73 6.90
N MET A 178 6.97 7.87 7.85
CA MET A 178 8.33 7.33 7.98
C MET A 178 8.81 6.64 6.70
N LYS A 179 7.98 5.78 6.07
CA LYS A 179 8.30 5.10 4.81
C LYS A 179 8.50 6.11 3.67
N ILE A 180 7.60 7.08 3.56
CA ILE A 180 7.62 8.13 2.52
C ILE A 180 8.90 8.97 2.66
N GLU A 181 9.25 9.37 3.88
CA GLU A 181 10.44 10.17 4.19
C GLU A 181 11.73 9.36 3.95
N ALA A 182 11.81 8.13 4.45
CA ALA A 182 12.99 7.28 4.31
C ALA A 182 13.41 7.04 2.86
N HIS A 183 12.47 7.07 1.93
CA HIS A 183 12.69 6.88 0.50
C HIS A 183 12.55 8.14 -0.36
N ASP A 184 12.43 9.32 0.29
CA ASP A 184 12.26 10.62 -0.39
C ASP A 184 11.16 10.59 -1.46
N LEU A 185 10.03 9.95 -1.12
CA LEU A 185 8.94 9.73 -2.08
C LEU A 185 8.05 10.95 -2.28
N GLU A 186 7.89 11.82 -1.28
CA GLU A 186 6.95 12.95 -1.34
C GLU A 186 7.19 13.85 -2.56
N ARG A 187 8.44 14.05 -2.96
CA ARG A 187 8.83 14.88 -4.12
C ARG A 187 8.25 14.42 -5.46
N TRP A 188 7.80 13.15 -5.55
CA TRP A 188 7.26 12.57 -6.78
C TRP A 188 5.79 12.91 -6.98
N PHE A 189 5.08 13.19 -5.89
CA PHE A 189 3.63 13.29 -5.89
C PHE A 189 3.15 14.74 -5.76
N ARG A 190 2.05 15.05 -6.43
CA ARG A 190 1.33 16.33 -6.28
C ARG A 190 0.47 16.33 -5.02
N HIS A 191 0.01 15.16 -4.59
CA HIS A 191 -0.79 14.96 -3.40
C HIS A 191 -0.45 13.61 -2.78
N VAL A 192 -0.33 13.58 -1.47
CA VAL A 192 -0.10 12.38 -0.66
C VAL A 192 -1.26 12.23 0.29
N VAL A 193 -1.93 11.08 0.23
CA VAL A 193 -3.07 10.75 1.08
C VAL A 193 -2.75 9.52 1.91
N VAL A 194 -2.67 9.70 3.21
CA VAL A 194 -2.60 8.63 4.21
C VAL A 194 -3.99 8.48 4.83
N SER A 195 -4.51 7.27 4.89
CA SER A 195 -5.89 7.00 5.31
C SER A 195 -6.21 7.54 6.70
N GLU A 196 -5.32 7.38 7.67
CA GLU A 196 -5.53 7.89 9.03
C GLU A 196 -5.58 9.42 9.06
N GLU A 197 -4.74 10.12 8.30
CA GLU A 197 -4.75 11.58 8.19
C GLU A 197 -6.05 12.10 7.56
N ALA A 198 -6.53 11.39 6.54
CA ALA A 198 -7.75 11.75 5.83
C ALA A 198 -9.03 11.40 6.60
N GLY A 199 -8.94 10.53 7.61
CA GLY A 199 -10.13 9.94 8.27
C GLY A 199 -10.98 9.09 7.32
N LEU A 200 -10.39 8.59 6.25
CA LEU A 200 -11.01 7.80 5.19
C LEU A 200 -10.09 6.61 4.86
N VAL A 201 -10.64 5.50 4.36
CA VAL A 201 -9.86 4.28 4.13
C VAL A 201 -10.30 3.58 2.85
N LYS A 202 -9.32 3.06 2.04
CA LYS A 202 -9.66 2.17 0.92
C LYS A 202 -10.33 0.89 1.46
N PRO A 203 -11.40 0.37 0.87
CA PRO A 203 -11.94 0.70 -0.46
C PRO A 203 -13.07 1.75 -0.49
N ASP A 204 -13.26 2.57 0.55
CA ASP A 204 -14.29 3.60 0.50
C ASP A 204 -14.03 4.55 -0.68
N PRO A 205 -14.99 4.75 -1.62
CA PRO A 205 -14.81 5.66 -2.75
C PRO A 205 -14.56 7.11 -2.33
N ALA A 206 -14.91 7.49 -1.12
CA ALA A 206 -14.66 8.84 -0.60
C ALA A 206 -13.16 9.18 -0.50
N ILE A 207 -12.28 8.21 -0.19
CA ILE A 207 -10.83 8.46 -0.13
C ILE A 207 -10.26 8.71 -1.53
N PHE A 208 -10.77 8.03 -2.56
CA PHE A 208 -10.38 8.25 -3.95
C PHE A 208 -10.81 9.64 -4.44
N ALA A 209 -12.04 10.03 -4.13
CA ALA A 209 -12.51 11.39 -4.43
C ALA A 209 -11.66 12.45 -3.72
N HIS A 210 -11.31 12.24 -2.44
CA HIS A 210 -10.43 13.11 -1.67
C HIS A 210 -9.04 13.20 -2.32
N ALA A 211 -8.52 12.11 -2.84
CA ALA A 211 -7.17 12.03 -3.41
C ALA A 211 -6.98 12.91 -4.66
N ILE A 212 -7.99 13.04 -5.52
CA ILE A 212 -7.91 13.86 -6.74
C ILE A 212 -8.53 15.24 -6.63
N ALA A 213 -9.25 15.53 -5.54
CA ALA A 213 -9.91 16.83 -5.37
C ALA A 213 -8.98 18.04 -5.55
N PRO A 214 -7.73 18.05 -5.00
CA PRO A 214 -6.81 19.17 -5.20
C PRO A 214 -6.34 19.35 -6.65
N LEU A 215 -6.46 18.31 -7.48
CA LEU A 215 -6.05 18.35 -8.89
C LEU A 215 -7.22 18.72 -9.82
N GLY A 216 -8.46 18.75 -9.31
CA GLY A 216 -9.64 19.02 -10.11
C GLY A 216 -9.92 17.96 -11.19
N ALA A 217 -9.33 16.76 -11.06
CA ALA A 217 -9.50 15.69 -12.01
C ALA A 217 -10.87 15.01 -11.83
N ARG A 218 -11.39 14.44 -12.94
CA ARG A 218 -12.64 13.69 -12.92
C ARG A 218 -12.36 12.22 -12.61
N PRO A 219 -13.26 11.50 -11.92
CA PRO A 219 -13.08 10.09 -11.60
C PRO A 219 -12.68 9.22 -12.80
N GLU A 220 -13.38 9.34 -13.93
CA GLU A 220 -13.13 8.57 -15.14
C GLU A 220 -11.80 8.90 -15.84
N ALA A 221 -11.11 9.97 -15.42
CA ALA A 221 -9.80 10.38 -15.90
C ALA A 221 -8.67 9.98 -14.94
N ALA A 222 -8.97 9.25 -13.88
CA ALA A 222 -8.01 8.78 -12.91
C ALA A 222 -7.71 7.28 -13.08
N LEU A 223 -6.43 6.92 -12.96
CA LEU A 223 -5.96 5.54 -12.88
C LEU A 223 -5.37 5.29 -11.48
N HIS A 224 -5.82 4.23 -10.81
CA HIS A 224 -5.17 3.74 -9.59
C HIS A 224 -4.38 2.47 -9.87
N VAL A 225 -3.16 2.42 -9.34
CA VAL A 225 -2.23 1.30 -9.45
C VAL A 225 -1.97 0.77 -8.05
N GLY A 226 -2.33 -0.48 -7.77
CA GLY A 226 -2.19 -1.07 -6.43
C GLY A 226 -2.17 -2.60 -6.45
N ASP A 227 -1.72 -3.22 -5.34
CA ASP A 227 -1.56 -4.66 -5.23
C ASP A 227 -2.73 -5.37 -4.53
N MET A 228 -3.55 -4.66 -3.75
CA MET A 228 -4.65 -5.24 -3.00
C MET A 228 -5.99 -5.12 -3.72
N ARG A 229 -6.49 -6.24 -4.27
CA ARG A 229 -7.76 -6.24 -5.01
C ARG A 229 -8.96 -5.75 -4.20
N SER A 230 -9.06 -6.15 -2.93
CA SER A 230 -10.16 -5.76 -2.04
C SER A 230 -10.15 -4.29 -1.63
N GLN A 231 -8.99 -3.62 -1.71
CA GLN A 231 -8.82 -2.23 -1.31
C GLN A 231 -8.61 -1.32 -2.52
N ASP A 232 -7.58 -1.59 -3.34
CA ASP A 232 -7.19 -0.73 -4.45
C ASP A 232 -8.16 -0.85 -5.62
N ILE A 233 -8.37 -2.08 -6.09
CA ILE A 233 -9.18 -2.34 -7.29
C ILE A 233 -10.67 -2.13 -7.00
N ALA A 234 -11.16 -2.70 -5.90
CA ALA A 234 -12.55 -2.53 -5.48
C ALA A 234 -12.88 -1.05 -5.24
N GLY A 235 -11.99 -0.32 -4.54
CA GLY A 235 -12.19 1.09 -4.22
C GLY A 235 -12.11 1.99 -5.44
N ALA A 236 -11.09 1.82 -6.30
CA ALA A 236 -10.94 2.57 -7.54
C ALA A 236 -12.18 2.43 -8.43
N ARG A 237 -12.65 1.21 -8.65
CA ARG A 237 -13.86 0.93 -9.45
C ARG A 237 -15.13 1.50 -8.82
N ALA A 238 -15.27 1.38 -7.49
CA ALA A 238 -16.40 1.99 -6.78
C ALA A 238 -16.41 3.53 -6.89
N ALA A 239 -15.21 4.13 -6.99
CA ALA A 239 -15.06 5.58 -7.22
C ALA A 239 -15.19 5.99 -8.70
N GLY A 240 -15.37 5.06 -9.63
CA GLY A 240 -15.44 5.33 -11.07
C GLY A 240 -14.09 5.57 -11.73
N TRP A 241 -12.99 5.15 -11.10
CA TRP A 241 -11.63 5.22 -11.64
C TRP A 241 -11.31 3.98 -12.48
N GLN A 242 -10.32 4.13 -13.35
CA GLN A 242 -9.63 3.00 -13.97
C GLN A 242 -8.65 2.38 -12.96
N SER A 243 -8.35 1.10 -13.12
CA SER A 243 -7.58 0.33 -12.15
C SER A 243 -6.56 -0.60 -12.81
N ALA A 244 -5.33 -0.59 -12.30
CA ALA A 244 -4.27 -1.52 -12.65
C ALA A 244 -3.89 -2.35 -11.41
N TRP A 245 -4.06 -3.65 -11.48
CA TRP A 245 -3.68 -4.54 -10.40
C TRP A 245 -2.24 -5.03 -10.58
N VAL A 246 -1.39 -4.76 -9.60
CA VAL A 246 -0.01 -5.23 -9.54
C VAL A 246 0.02 -6.62 -8.90
N ASN A 247 0.02 -7.65 -9.72
CA ASN A 247 0.00 -9.05 -9.31
C ASN A 247 1.38 -9.70 -9.40
N ARG A 248 2.31 -9.27 -8.57
CA ARG A 248 3.71 -9.76 -8.58
C ARG A 248 3.84 -11.26 -8.30
N ALA A 249 2.92 -11.81 -7.53
CA ALA A 249 2.94 -13.22 -7.13
C ALA A 249 2.22 -14.15 -8.13
N GLY A 250 1.57 -13.62 -9.17
CA GLY A 250 0.74 -14.42 -10.07
C GLY A 250 -0.45 -15.08 -9.37
N ALA A 251 -0.99 -14.40 -8.32
CA ALA A 251 -2.12 -14.95 -7.57
C ALA A 251 -3.36 -15.09 -8.46
N PRO A 252 -4.14 -16.17 -8.31
CA PRO A 252 -5.36 -16.32 -9.09
C PRO A 252 -6.38 -15.24 -8.75
N ALA A 253 -7.13 -14.79 -9.73
CA ALA A 253 -8.25 -13.86 -9.56
C ALA A 253 -9.42 -14.59 -8.88
N ALA A 254 -9.37 -14.74 -7.56
CA ALA A 254 -10.30 -15.54 -6.77
C ALA A 254 -11.58 -14.80 -6.32
N ASP A 255 -11.66 -13.50 -6.53
CA ASP A 255 -12.77 -12.65 -6.08
C ASP A 255 -13.48 -11.93 -7.25
N ALA A 256 -14.56 -11.20 -6.96
CA ALA A 256 -15.37 -10.46 -7.93
C ALA A 256 -14.75 -9.10 -8.36
N HIS A 257 -13.59 -8.72 -7.83
CA HIS A 257 -12.96 -7.43 -8.10
C HIS A 257 -12.04 -7.53 -9.31
N HIS A 258 -12.60 -7.33 -10.52
CA HIS A 258 -11.84 -7.38 -11.75
C HIS A 258 -11.17 -6.03 -12.03
N PRO A 259 -9.82 -5.98 -12.16
CA PRO A 259 -9.12 -4.79 -12.61
C PRO A 259 -9.43 -4.50 -14.10
N ASP A 260 -9.19 -3.28 -14.56
CA ASP A 260 -9.22 -2.97 -15.98
C ASP A 260 -7.98 -3.58 -16.67
N VAL A 261 -6.83 -3.61 -15.97
CA VAL A 261 -5.63 -4.34 -16.40
C VAL A 261 -4.93 -5.01 -15.21
N GLU A 262 -4.25 -6.11 -15.48
CA GLU A 262 -3.35 -6.81 -14.56
C GLU A 262 -1.92 -6.70 -15.09
N ILE A 263 -0.96 -6.40 -14.20
CA ILE A 263 0.46 -6.31 -14.48
C ILE A 263 1.26 -7.09 -13.45
N ALA A 264 2.34 -7.74 -13.85
CA ALA A 264 3.23 -8.47 -12.95
C ALA A 264 4.30 -7.57 -12.31
N SER A 265 4.61 -6.42 -12.93
CA SER A 265 5.53 -5.41 -12.42
C SER A 265 5.12 -4.01 -12.86
N LEU A 266 5.64 -2.98 -12.19
CA LEU A 266 5.37 -1.60 -12.60
C LEU A 266 6.00 -1.24 -13.96
N ASP A 267 7.00 -1.97 -14.41
CA ASP A 267 7.58 -1.78 -15.74
C ASP A 267 6.56 -1.95 -16.87
N GLU A 268 5.61 -2.89 -16.70
CA GLU A 268 4.55 -3.13 -17.69
C GLU A 268 3.59 -1.94 -17.80
N LEU A 269 3.44 -1.15 -16.72
CA LEU A 269 2.64 0.07 -16.75
C LEU A 269 3.20 1.08 -17.77
N LEU A 270 4.52 1.13 -17.97
CA LEU A 270 5.14 2.03 -18.96
C LEU A 270 4.74 1.65 -20.38
N ASP A 271 4.67 0.36 -20.69
CA ASP A 271 4.22 -0.12 -21.99
C ASP A 271 2.75 0.22 -22.21
N LEU A 272 1.91 -0.05 -21.18
CA LEU A 272 0.47 0.25 -21.22
C LEU A 272 0.17 1.74 -21.42
N LEU A 273 1.00 2.62 -20.85
CA LEU A 273 0.85 4.07 -20.97
C LEU A 273 1.58 4.68 -22.19
N GLY A 274 2.33 3.86 -22.95
CA GLY A 274 3.13 4.33 -24.10
C GLY A 274 4.26 5.25 -23.67
N LEU A 275 4.97 4.92 -22.58
CA LEU A 275 6.03 5.71 -21.98
C LEU A 275 7.44 5.10 -22.13
N ARG A 276 7.57 3.97 -22.82
CA ARG A 276 8.87 3.40 -23.23
C ARG A 276 9.33 3.91 -24.57
#